data_8be6354e4feba7467b8dc41254f7e528
#
_entry.id   8be6354e4feba7467b8dc41254f7e528
#
_cell.length_a   1.000
_cell.length_b   1.000
_cell.length_c   1.000
_cell.angle_alpha   90.00
_cell.angle_beta   90.00
_cell.angle_gamma   90.00
#
_symmetry.space_group_name_H-M   'P 1'
#
loop_
_entity.id
_entity.type
_entity.pdbx_description
1 polymer ?
#
loop_
_entity_poly.entity_id
_entity_poly.type
_entity_poly.pdbx_seq_one_letter_code
_entity_poly.pdbx_strand_id
1 'polypeptide(L)'
;MLEARKNLEAARRGQESAQRALENLLGPWKPEPVAELPPLPEKGVLEDLLRAHADLLQLRQSLELLRLQRGLLDESFAPRKDIEALEDQIKAVETNLDNLERSLRVGLEARYAQLPSLLQGVKAAEEAYKAARERYAAEERRFQVGLTSRLALLQQELALLQAELAQAQARHAYLRAYYGLLASR
;
A
#
# COMPACT_ATOMS: atom_id res chain seq x y z
N MET A 1 -1.27 3.62 33.87
CA MET A 1 -2.66 4.07 33.59
C MET A 1 -2.71 5.42 32.87
N LEU A 2 -1.97 6.46 33.35
CA LEU A 2 -2.00 7.81 32.73
C LEU A 2 -1.46 7.83 31.30
N GLU A 3 -0.41 7.05 31.03
CA GLU A 3 0.23 6.95 29.71
C GLU A 3 -0.69 6.27 28.67
N ALA A 4 -1.39 5.21 29.07
CA ALA A 4 -2.36 4.54 28.18
C ALA A 4 -3.53 5.47 27.80
N ARG A 5 -4.01 6.31 28.73
CA ARG A 5 -5.02 7.33 28.43
C ARG A 5 -4.53 8.38 27.47
N LYS A 6 -3.31 8.90 27.66
CA LYS A 6 -2.69 9.87 26.74
C LYS A 6 -2.54 9.29 25.33
N ASN A 7 -2.08 8.03 25.23
CA ASN A 7 -1.93 7.35 23.94
C ASN A 7 -3.28 7.14 23.24
N LEU A 8 -4.33 6.79 24.00
CA LEU A 8 -5.69 6.66 23.46
C LEU A 8 -6.24 8.01 22.96
N GLU A 9 -6.04 9.08 23.74
CA GLU A 9 -6.46 10.42 23.31
C GLU A 9 -5.69 10.90 22.08
N ALA A 10 -4.38 10.64 22.01
CA ALA A 10 -3.58 10.96 20.82
C ALA A 10 -4.06 10.18 19.58
N ALA A 11 -4.37 8.89 19.73
CA ALA A 11 -4.91 8.07 18.65
C ALA A 11 -6.29 8.58 18.18
N ARG A 12 -7.19 8.96 19.09
CA ARG A 12 -8.50 9.54 18.77
C ARG A 12 -8.38 10.85 18.01
N ARG A 13 -7.50 11.76 18.47
CA ARG A 13 -7.25 13.03 17.75
C ARG A 13 -6.66 12.79 16.35
N GLY A 14 -5.77 11.81 16.21
CA GLY A 14 -5.23 11.40 14.91
C GLY A 14 -6.32 10.87 13.97
N GLN A 15 -7.23 10.06 14.48
CA GLN A 15 -8.37 9.54 13.72
C GLN A 15 -9.32 10.67 13.28
N GLU A 16 -9.69 11.57 14.18
CA GLU A 16 -10.55 12.72 13.85
C GLU A 16 -9.90 13.64 12.81
N SER A 17 -8.59 13.88 12.92
CA SER A 17 -7.85 14.69 11.95
C SER A 17 -7.82 14.02 10.57
N ALA A 18 -7.57 12.72 10.51
CA ALA A 18 -7.59 11.95 9.26
C ALA A 18 -9.00 11.91 8.63
N GLN A 19 -10.02 11.76 9.46
CA GLN A 19 -11.41 11.78 9.00
C GLN A 19 -11.78 13.14 8.38
N ARG A 20 -11.45 14.25 9.07
CA ARG A 20 -11.68 15.60 8.53
C ARG A 20 -10.92 15.86 7.22
N ALA A 21 -9.68 15.37 7.11
CA ALA A 21 -8.91 15.47 5.88
C ALA A 21 -9.58 14.72 4.72
N LEU A 22 -10.11 13.52 4.98
CA LEU A 22 -10.87 12.74 3.99
C LEU A 22 -12.20 13.41 3.62
N GLU A 23 -12.93 13.94 4.59
CA GLU A 23 -14.19 14.68 4.36
C GLU A 23 -13.96 15.93 3.50
N ASN A 24 -12.84 16.64 3.70
CA ASN A 24 -12.47 17.79 2.88
C ASN A 24 -12.12 17.42 1.44
N LEU A 25 -11.57 16.22 1.21
CA LEU A 25 -11.18 15.74 -0.13
C LEU A 25 -12.33 15.07 -0.88
N LEU A 26 -13.16 14.31 -0.20
CA LEU A 26 -14.16 13.42 -0.80
C LEU A 26 -15.60 13.91 -0.56
N GLY A 27 -15.81 14.97 0.23
CA GLY A 27 -17.13 15.36 0.73
C GLY A 27 -17.57 14.49 1.92
N PRO A 28 -18.85 14.57 2.34
CA PRO A 28 -19.35 13.81 3.48
C PRO A 28 -19.22 12.30 3.23
N TRP A 29 -18.25 11.69 3.89
CA TRP A 29 -17.90 10.29 3.76
C TRP A 29 -18.07 9.56 5.10
N LYS A 30 -18.66 8.37 5.06
CA LYS A 30 -18.72 7.49 6.21
C LYS A 30 -17.77 6.31 5.98
N PRO A 31 -16.83 6.06 6.91
CA PRO A 31 -15.98 4.90 6.80
C PRO A 31 -16.81 3.61 6.90
N GLU A 32 -16.84 2.84 5.83
CA GLU A 32 -17.39 1.49 5.87
C GLU A 32 -16.23 0.53 6.18
N PRO A 33 -16.41 -0.36 7.16
CA PRO A 33 -15.38 -1.37 7.43
C PRO A 33 -15.25 -2.28 6.21
N VAL A 34 -14.03 -2.47 5.73
CA VAL A 34 -13.74 -3.44 4.66
C VAL A 34 -14.04 -4.83 5.21
N ALA A 35 -15.18 -5.39 4.81
CA ALA A 35 -15.67 -6.68 5.31
C ALA A 35 -14.75 -7.83 4.86
N GLU A 36 -14.33 -7.79 3.59
CA GLU A 36 -13.48 -8.82 3.00
C GLU A 36 -12.18 -8.21 2.49
N LEU A 37 -11.08 -8.95 2.67
CA LEU A 37 -9.80 -8.55 2.14
C LEU A 37 -9.75 -8.85 0.64
N PRO A 38 -9.23 -7.93 -0.18
CA PRO A 38 -9.04 -8.21 -1.58
C PRO A 38 -8.06 -9.38 -1.77
N PRO A 39 -8.30 -10.25 -2.76
CA PRO A 39 -7.35 -11.31 -3.09
C PRO A 39 -6.04 -10.73 -3.61
N LEU A 40 -4.98 -11.54 -3.65
CA LEU A 40 -3.73 -11.13 -4.27
C LEU A 40 -3.98 -10.74 -5.73
N PRO A 41 -3.44 -9.59 -6.17
CA PRO A 41 -3.57 -9.18 -7.56
C PRO A 41 -2.82 -10.14 -8.48
N GLU A 42 -3.31 -10.31 -9.69
CA GLU A 42 -2.62 -11.09 -10.70
C GLU A 42 -1.30 -10.40 -11.11
N LYS A 43 -0.30 -11.19 -11.50
CA LYS A 43 1.00 -10.64 -11.94
C LYS A 43 0.88 -9.69 -13.12
N GLY A 44 -0.14 -9.85 -13.96
CA GLY A 44 -0.43 -8.96 -15.09
C GLY A 44 -0.67 -7.51 -14.70
N VAL A 45 -1.15 -7.27 -13.47
CA VAL A 45 -1.35 -5.91 -12.93
C VAL A 45 -0.05 -5.09 -12.93
N LEU A 46 1.12 -5.72 -12.75
CA LEU A 46 2.41 -5.00 -12.76
C LEU A 46 2.71 -4.39 -14.14
N GLU A 47 2.44 -5.12 -15.20
CA GLU A 47 2.62 -4.61 -16.57
C GLU A 47 1.62 -3.48 -16.89
N ASP A 48 0.39 -3.59 -16.41
CA ASP A 48 -0.62 -2.55 -16.60
C ASP A 48 -0.25 -1.26 -15.83
N LEU A 49 0.29 -1.40 -14.60
CA LEU A 49 0.79 -0.26 -13.83
C LEU A 49 1.99 0.41 -14.51
N LEU A 50 2.93 -0.37 -15.06
CA LEU A 50 4.04 0.19 -15.82
C LEU A 50 3.57 0.92 -17.09
N ARG A 51 2.61 0.34 -17.82
CA ARG A 51 2.06 0.99 -19.02
C ARG A 51 1.35 2.29 -18.72
N ALA A 52 0.64 2.37 -17.61
CA ALA A 52 -0.14 3.53 -17.20
C ALA A 52 0.66 4.58 -16.42
N HIS A 53 1.94 4.32 -16.11
CA HIS A 53 2.75 5.24 -15.30
C HIS A 53 2.98 6.57 -16.02
N ALA A 54 2.58 7.68 -15.36
CA ALA A 54 2.57 9.00 -15.96
C ALA A 54 3.94 9.44 -16.50
N ASP A 55 5.01 9.22 -15.74
CA ASP A 55 6.37 9.62 -16.14
C ASP A 55 6.86 8.84 -17.36
N LEU A 56 6.52 7.52 -17.46
CA LEU A 56 6.85 6.73 -18.65
C LEU A 56 6.07 7.21 -19.89
N LEU A 57 4.80 7.54 -19.72
CA LEU A 57 3.98 8.10 -20.81
C LEU A 57 4.55 9.43 -21.28
N GLN A 58 4.94 10.31 -20.36
CA GLN A 58 5.54 11.60 -20.70
C GLN A 58 6.87 11.44 -21.46
N LEU A 59 7.76 10.54 -21.01
CA LEU A 59 9.01 10.27 -21.70
C LEU A 59 8.80 9.66 -23.09
N ARG A 60 7.83 8.75 -23.23
CA ARG A 60 7.46 8.17 -24.55
C ARG A 60 6.94 9.23 -25.51
N GLN A 61 6.05 10.13 -25.04
CA GLN A 61 5.56 11.25 -25.84
C GLN A 61 6.69 12.19 -26.26
N SER A 62 7.62 12.52 -25.34
CA SER A 62 8.78 13.35 -25.64
C SER A 62 9.68 12.68 -26.69
N LEU A 63 9.88 11.38 -26.58
CA LEU A 63 10.66 10.61 -27.56
C LEU A 63 10.02 10.61 -28.95
N GLU A 64 8.70 10.40 -29.02
CA GLU A 64 7.96 10.46 -30.28
C GLU A 64 8.06 11.85 -30.93
N LEU A 65 7.94 12.92 -30.12
CA LEU A 65 8.09 14.28 -30.62
C LEU A 65 9.49 14.53 -31.20
N LEU A 66 10.55 14.12 -30.50
CA LEU A 66 11.93 14.25 -30.96
C LEU A 66 12.15 13.44 -32.24
N ARG A 67 11.62 12.24 -32.36
CA ARG A 67 11.71 11.41 -33.57
C ARG A 67 10.97 12.06 -34.76
N LEU A 68 9.80 12.65 -34.51
CA LEU A 68 9.07 13.40 -35.53
C LEU A 68 9.90 14.62 -35.99
N GLN A 69 10.48 15.37 -35.07
CA GLN A 69 11.34 16.52 -35.40
C GLN A 69 12.55 16.04 -36.24
N ARG A 70 13.18 14.92 -35.87
CA ARG A 70 14.27 14.33 -36.64
C ARG A 70 13.84 13.92 -38.05
N GLY A 71 12.63 13.32 -38.19
CA GLY A 71 12.06 12.93 -39.47
C GLY A 71 11.70 14.09 -40.39
N LEU A 72 11.45 15.28 -39.83
CA LEU A 72 11.18 16.50 -40.61
C LEU A 72 12.44 17.23 -41.09
N LEU A 73 13.62 16.91 -40.52
CA LEU A 73 14.88 17.51 -40.97
C LEU A 73 15.38 16.83 -42.24
N ASP A 74 15.47 17.64 -43.30
CA ASP A 74 16.08 17.21 -44.56
C ASP A 74 17.62 17.24 -44.44
N GLU A 75 18.24 16.10 -44.58
CA GLU A 75 19.71 15.93 -44.45
C GLU A 75 20.48 16.75 -45.52
N SER A 76 19.80 17.15 -46.59
CA SER A 76 20.39 17.96 -47.68
C SER A 76 20.50 19.45 -47.31
N PHE A 77 19.65 19.96 -46.37
CA PHE A 77 19.54 21.35 -46.03
C PHE A 77 19.82 21.68 -44.57
N ALA A 78 19.64 20.67 -43.66
CA ALA A 78 19.86 20.88 -42.24
C ALA A 78 21.36 20.84 -41.90
N PRO A 79 21.86 21.73 -41.02
CA PRO A 79 23.22 21.67 -40.52
C PRO A 79 23.48 20.33 -39.80
N ARG A 80 24.55 19.66 -40.16
CA ARG A 80 24.91 18.35 -39.61
C ARG A 80 24.99 18.32 -38.08
N LYS A 81 25.46 19.44 -37.49
CA LYS A 81 25.51 19.64 -36.05
C LYS A 81 24.14 19.60 -35.36
N ASP A 82 23.10 20.11 -36.01
CA ASP A 82 21.74 20.13 -35.49
C ASP A 82 21.13 18.72 -35.53
N ILE A 83 21.43 17.95 -36.55
CA ILE A 83 21.03 16.54 -36.66
C ILE A 83 21.68 15.71 -35.56
N GLU A 84 23.00 15.81 -35.40
CA GLU A 84 23.77 15.11 -34.36
C GLU A 84 23.26 15.48 -32.95
N ALA A 85 23.00 16.76 -32.70
CA ALA A 85 22.47 17.20 -31.40
C ALA A 85 21.07 16.62 -31.10
N LEU A 86 20.21 16.48 -32.11
CA LEU A 86 18.88 15.89 -31.94
C LEU A 86 18.97 14.37 -31.75
N GLU A 87 19.85 13.69 -32.43
CA GLU A 87 20.12 12.26 -32.23
C GLU A 87 20.69 11.97 -30.85
N ASP A 88 21.56 12.82 -30.32
CA ASP A 88 22.07 12.72 -28.95
C ASP A 88 20.92 12.92 -27.92
N GLN A 89 20.01 13.87 -28.18
CA GLN A 89 18.83 14.07 -27.33
C GLN A 89 17.91 12.84 -27.35
N ILE A 90 17.64 12.27 -28.52
CA ILE A 90 16.83 11.06 -28.67
C ILE A 90 17.45 9.93 -27.84
N LYS A 91 18.74 9.69 -28.01
CA LYS A 91 19.49 8.64 -27.28
C LYS A 91 19.50 8.86 -25.77
N ALA A 92 19.59 10.11 -25.33
CA ALA A 92 19.50 10.45 -23.90
C ALA A 92 18.10 10.15 -23.34
N VAL A 93 17.04 10.50 -24.06
CA VAL A 93 15.66 10.20 -23.63
C VAL A 93 15.38 8.70 -23.65
N GLU A 94 15.86 7.94 -24.66
CA GLU A 94 15.76 6.49 -24.69
C GLU A 94 16.46 5.84 -23.48
N THR A 95 17.67 6.29 -23.17
CA THR A 95 18.40 5.79 -22.00
C THR A 95 17.66 6.09 -20.69
N ASN A 96 17.08 7.28 -20.56
CA ASN A 96 16.30 7.66 -19.39
C ASN A 96 15.01 6.83 -19.27
N LEU A 97 14.33 6.57 -20.39
CA LEU A 97 13.14 5.73 -20.44
C LEU A 97 13.44 4.31 -19.96
N ASP A 98 14.51 3.68 -20.50
CA ASP A 98 14.94 2.34 -20.10
C ASP A 98 15.32 2.25 -18.62
N ASN A 99 16.04 3.25 -18.11
CA ASN A 99 16.44 3.29 -16.71
C ASN A 99 15.24 3.46 -15.78
N LEU A 100 14.31 4.35 -16.13
CA LEU A 100 13.09 4.57 -15.36
C LEU A 100 12.21 3.32 -15.37
N GLU A 101 11.99 2.69 -16.53
CA GLU A 101 11.19 1.48 -16.64
C GLU A 101 11.77 0.34 -15.80
N ARG A 102 13.09 0.12 -15.83
CA ARG A 102 13.75 -0.88 -14.97
C ARG A 102 13.61 -0.57 -13.50
N SER A 103 13.79 0.69 -13.09
CA SER A 103 13.66 1.12 -11.71
C SER A 103 12.24 0.92 -11.19
N LEU A 104 11.24 1.32 -11.96
CA LEU A 104 9.84 1.15 -11.62
C LEU A 104 9.46 -0.34 -11.55
N ARG A 105 9.91 -1.15 -12.50
CA ARG A 105 9.67 -2.61 -12.51
C ARG A 105 10.20 -3.24 -11.22
N VAL A 106 11.44 -2.99 -10.85
CA VAL A 106 12.03 -3.51 -9.61
C VAL A 106 11.27 -3.03 -8.38
N GLY A 107 10.88 -1.77 -8.33
CA GLY A 107 10.10 -1.21 -7.23
C GLY A 107 8.70 -1.84 -7.10
N LEU A 108 8.00 -2.04 -8.21
CA LEU A 108 6.68 -2.69 -8.24
C LEU A 108 6.77 -4.18 -7.87
N GLU A 109 7.76 -4.90 -8.41
CA GLU A 109 8.00 -6.30 -8.05
C GLU A 109 8.30 -6.49 -6.57
N ALA A 110 9.13 -5.61 -5.98
CA ALA A 110 9.41 -5.65 -4.55
C ALA A 110 8.16 -5.41 -3.69
N ARG A 111 7.31 -4.45 -4.05
CA ARG A 111 6.03 -4.20 -3.37
C ARG A 111 5.06 -5.37 -3.53
N TYR A 112 4.97 -5.93 -4.72
CA TYR A 112 4.14 -7.11 -4.97
C TYR A 112 4.60 -8.32 -4.16
N ALA A 113 5.91 -8.56 -4.08
CA ALA A 113 6.48 -9.67 -3.34
C ALA A 113 6.20 -9.62 -1.82
N GLN A 114 5.90 -8.43 -1.27
CA GLN A 114 5.51 -8.29 0.13
C GLN A 114 4.07 -8.72 0.42
N LEU A 115 3.16 -8.65 -0.56
CA LEU A 115 1.73 -8.92 -0.35
C LEU A 115 1.43 -10.35 0.17
N PRO A 116 2.04 -11.43 -0.36
CA PRO A 116 1.79 -12.78 0.16
C PRO A 116 2.18 -12.94 1.63
N SER A 117 3.31 -12.35 2.04
CA SER A 117 3.77 -12.37 3.43
C SER A 117 2.81 -11.62 4.35
N LEU A 118 2.35 -10.44 3.94
CA LEU A 118 1.36 -9.66 4.70
C LEU A 118 0.03 -10.41 4.81
N LEU A 119 -0.43 -11.06 3.74
CA LEU A 119 -1.65 -11.86 3.76
C LEU A 119 -1.53 -13.08 4.72
N GLN A 120 -0.37 -13.73 4.74
CA GLN A 120 -0.10 -14.78 5.73
C GLN A 120 -0.11 -14.22 7.16
N GLY A 121 0.45 -13.03 7.37
CA GLY A 121 0.39 -12.33 8.66
C GLY A 121 -1.03 -12.07 9.12
N VAL A 122 -1.93 -11.68 8.20
CA VAL A 122 -3.36 -11.51 8.51
C VAL A 122 -3.98 -12.82 8.97
N LYS A 123 -3.78 -13.92 8.23
CA LYS A 123 -4.31 -15.23 8.59
C LYS A 123 -3.81 -15.70 9.96
N ALA A 124 -2.52 -15.51 10.23
CA ALA A 124 -1.93 -15.85 11.53
C ALA A 124 -2.54 -15.02 12.68
N ALA A 125 -2.76 -13.73 12.46
CA ALA A 125 -3.39 -12.85 13.45
C ALA A 125 -4.87 -13.19 13.66
N GLU A 126 -5.61 -13.61 12.64
CA GLU A 126 -6.98 -14.10 12.74
C GLU A 126 -7.09 -15.38 13.58
N GLU A 127 -6.18 -16.33 13.36
CA GLU A 127 -6.12 -17.56 14.17
C GLU A 127 -5.73 -17.28 15.62
N ALA A 128 -4.77 -16.35 15.84
CA ALA A 128 -4.40 -15.92 17.20
C ALA A 128 -5.56 -15.25 17.92
N TYR A 129 -6.34 -14.41 17.22
CA TYR A 129 -7.54 -13.78 17.80
C TYR A 129 -8.61 -14.83 18.15
N LYS A 130 -8.90 -15.81 17.27
CA LYS A 130 -9.83 -16.90 17.56
C LYS A 130 -9.41 -17.66 18.81
N ALA A 131 -8.12 -18.07 18.89
CA ALA A 131 -7.58 -18.77 20.04
C ALA A 131 -7.66 -17.94 21.34
N ALA A 132 -7.38 -16.63 21.28
CA ALA A 132 -7.50 -15.75 22.45
C ALA A 132 -8.96 -15.63 22.91
N ARG A 133 -9.90 -15.54 21.97
CA ARG A 133 -11.36 -15.49 22.25
C ARG A 133 -11.84 -16.78 22.94
N GLU A 134 -11.40 -17.93 22.48
CA GLU A 134 -11.73 -19.22 23.08
C GLU A 134 -11.18 -19.34 24.50
N ARG A 135 -9.92 -18.90 24.73
CA ARG A 135 -9.31 -18.88 26.06
C ARG A 135 -10.05 -17.95 27.02
N TYR A 136 -10.39 -16.76 26.56
CA TYR A 136 -11.17 -15.83 27.38
C TYR A 136 -12.54 -16.42 27.74
N ALA A 137 -13.27 -17.00 26.78
CA ALA A 137 -14.57 -17.62 27.02
C ALA A 137 -14.47 -18.83 27.99
N ALA A 138 -13.41 -19.59 27.91
CA ALA A 138 -13.18 -20.70 28.86
C ALA A 138 -12.92 -20.16 30.26
N GLU A 139 -12.08 -19.13 30.40
CA GLU A 139 -11.75 -18.52 31.69
C GLU A 139 -12.96 -17.79 32.31
N GLU A 140 -13.79 -17.17 31.49
CA GLU A 140 -15.04 -16.54 31.94
C GLU A 140 -16.00 -17.57 32.56
N ARG A 141 -16.18 -18.74 31.94
CA ARG A 141 -16.98 -19.85 32.51
C ARG A 141 -16.39 -20.35 33.83
N ARG A 142 -15.06 -20.47 33.93
CA ARG A 142 -14.38 -20.87 35.16
C ARG A 142 -14.59 -19.84 36.28
N PHE A 143 -14.56 -18.58 35.92
CA PHE A 143 -14.82 -17.47 36.86
C PHE A 143 -16.25 -17.49 37.38
N GLN A 144 -17.23 -17.71 36.49
CA GLN A 144 -18.65 -17.78 36.87
C GLN A 144 -18.97 -18.86 37.92
N VAL A 145 -18.20 -19.97 37.88
CA VAL A 145 -18.35 -21.09 38.84
C VAL A 145 -17.33 -21.00 40.00
N GLY A 146 -16.61 -19.89 40.14
CA GLY A 146 -15.69 -19.64 41.24
C GLY A 146 -14.36 -20.42 41.17
N LEU A 147 -14.00 -20.99 40.02
CA LEU A 147 -12.80 -21.80 39.83
C LEU A 147 -11.55 -20.99 39.46
N THR A 148 -11.69 -19.70 39.25
CA THR A 148 -10.56 -18.79 38.91
C THR A 148 -10.72 -17.42 39.55
N SER A 149 -9.63 -16.67 39.59
CA SER A 149 -9.59 -15.31 40.16
C SER A 149 -10.00 -14.26 39.11
N ARG A 150 -10.53 -13.11 39.63
CA ARG A 150 -10.78 -11.96 38.76
C ARG A 150 -9.53 -11.47 38.04
N LEU A 151 -8.35 -11.60 38.67
CA LEU A 151 -7.08 -11.21 38.03
C LEU A 151 -6.78 -12.06 36.81
N ALA A 152 -6.98 -13.38 36.90
CA ALA A 152 -6.77 -14.29 35.77
C ALA A 152 -7.73 -13.98 34.62
N LEU A 153 -8.99 -13.70 34.90
CA LEU A 153 -9.98 -13.27 33.88
C LEU A 153 -9.54 -11.98 33.18
N LEU A 154 -9.11 -10.94 33.95
CA LEU A 154 -8.63 -9.68 33.38
C LEU A 154 -7.36 -9.87 32.52
N GLN A 155 -6.49 -10.83 32.88
CA GLN A 155 -5.32 -11.16 32.05
C GLN A 155 -5.72 -11.76 30.70
N GLN A 156 -6.74 -12.64 30.68
CA GLN A 156 -7.24 -13.19 29.42
C GLN A 156 -8.00 -12.15 28.59
N GLU A 157 -8.72 -11.23 29.23
CA GLU A 157 -9.36 -10.11 28.55
C GLU A 157 -8.32 -9.20 27.90
N LEU A 158 -7.23 -8.88 28.60
CA LEU A 158 -6.14 -8.10 28.03
C LEU A 158 -5.50 -8.82 26.84
N ALA A 159 -5.28 -10.14 26.94
CA ALA A 159 -4.73 -10.93 25.84
C ALA A 159 -5.67 -10.97 24.64
N LEU A 160 -6.97 -11.02 24.85
CA LEU A 160 -7.98 -10.92 23.78
C LEU A 160 -7.91 -9.58 23.07
N LEU A 161 -7.91 -8.47 23.82
CA LEU A 161 -7.82 -7.12 23.25
C LEU A 161 -6.50 -6.89 22.48
N GLN A 162 -5.40 -7.46 22.99
CA GLN A 162 -4.11 -7.40 22.26
C GLN A 162 -4.17 -8.18 20.94
N ALA A 163 -4.79 -9.35 20.94
CA ALA A 163 -4.96 -10.15 19.72
C ALA A 163 -5.89 -9.47 18.70
N GLU A 164 -6.97 -8.83 19.16
CA GLU A 164 -7.87 -8.04 18.33
C GLU A 164 -7.14 -6.86 17.67
N LEU A 165 -6.35 -6.12 18.45
CA LEU A 165 -5.52 -5.04 17.93
C LEU A 165 -4.51 -5.53 16.89
N ALA A 166 -3.84 -6.65 17.17
CA ALA A 166 -2.88 -7.26 16.24
C ALA A 166 -3.54 -7.67 14.92
N GLN A 167 -4.75 -8.24 14.97
CA GLN A 167 -5.54 -8.58 13.79
C GLN A 167 -5.89 -7.33 12.98
N ALA A 168 -6.36 -6.27 13.63
CA ALA A 168 -6.71 -5.02 12.97
C ALA A 168 -5.47 -4.38 12.30
N GLN A 169 -4.32 -4.39 12.99
CA GLN A 169 -3.06 -3.88 12.45
C GLN A 169 -2.57 -4.68 11.25
N ALA A 170 -2.64 -6.01 11.30
CA ALA A 170 -2.24 -6.88 10.19
C ALA A 170 -3.13 -6.64 8.95
N ARG A 171 -4.45 -6.58 9.12
CA ARG A 171 -5.40 -6.24 8.04
C ARG A 171 -5.11 -4.87 7.43
N HIS A 172 -4.88 -3.87 8.28
CA HIS A 172 -4.54 -2.52 7.80
C HIS A 172 -3.21 -2.49 7.03
N ALA A 173 -2.18 -3.20 7.51
CA ALA A 173 -0.89 -3.29 6.82
C ALA A 173 -1.04 -3.91 5.42
N TYR A 174 -1.81 -4.99 5.29
CA TYR A 174 -2.10 -5.61 4.00
C TYR A 174 -2.85 -4.66 3.06
N LEU A 175 -3.94 -4.05 3.53
CA LEU A 175 -4.74 -3.12 2.71
C LEU A 175 -3.93 -1.93 2.25
N ARG A 176 -3.12 -1.36 3.14
CA ARG A 176 -2.22 -0.24 2.80
C ARG A 176 -1.20 -0.63 1.72
N ALA A 177 -0.60 -1.82 1.82
CA ALA A 177 0.34 -2.30 0.82
C ALA A 177 -0.37 -2.60 -0.52
N TYR A 178 -1.55 -3.22 -0.47
CA TYR A 178 -2.37 -3.54 -1.65
C TYR A 178 -2.77 -2.28 -2.42
N TYR A 179 -3.40 -1.33 -1.75
CA TYR A 179 -3.83 -0.08 -2.40
C TYR A 179 -2.64 0.83 -2.74
N GLY A 180 -1.56 0.79 -1.96
CA GLY A 180 -0.32 1.48 -2.28
C GLY A 180 0.35 0.96 -3.55
N LEU A 181 0.23 -0.33 -3.85
CA LEU A 181 0.66 -0.89 -5.13
C LEU A 181 -0.23 -0.40 -6.28
N LEU A 182 -1.55 -0.44 -6.14
CA LEU A 182 -2.49 -0.01 -7.19
C LEU A 182 -2.45 1.50 -7.46
N ALA A 183 -2.11 2.31 -6.46
CA ALA A 183 -1.97 3.76 -6.59
C ALA A 183 -0.64 4.19 -7.26
N SER A 184 0.26 3.28 -7.57
CA SER A 184 1.55 3.55 -8.24
C SER A 184 1.38 3.69 -9.78
N ARG A 185 0.43 4.54 -10.19
CA ARG A 185 0.15 4.86 -11.61
C ARG A 185 0.79 6.15 -12.06
#